data_ee05db09d9000c698c60b74b077d2b49
#
_entry.id   ee05db09d9000c698c60b74b077d2b49
#
_cell.length_a   1.000
_cell.length_b   1.000
_cell.length_c   1.000
_cell.angle_alpha   90.00
_cell.angle_beta   90.00
_cell.angle_gamma   90.00
#
_symmetry.space_group_name_H-M   'P 1'
#
loop_
_entity.id
_entity.type
_entity.pdbx_description
1 polymer ?
#
loop_
_entity_poly.entity_id
_entity_poly.type
_entity_poly.pdbx_seq_one_letter_code
_entity_poly.pdbx_strand_id
1 'polypeptide(L)'
;MSEVSTIGLDLAKRVFQAHGADACGRVVFRKRLRREQVLTFFAGQPACVVAMEACSSAHYWARAIGELGHVVRLIPPAYVKPFVKRQKNDTTDAEAICEAAQRPTMRFVSVKSETAQANAVVFRARDLLVRQRTQAINALRGHLGESGWLWPKDPVTSRSSSPT
;
A
#
# COMPACT_ATOMS: atom_id res chain seq x y z
N MET A 1 -30.43 10.43 13.62
CA MET A 1 -29.32 10.43 12.62
C MET A 1 -28.50 9.18 12.85
N SER A 2 -28.25 8.38 11.82
CA SER A 2 -27.44 7.16 11.96
C SER A 2 -26.01 7.56 12.28
N GLU A 3 -25.45 7.01 13.38
CA GLU A 3 -24.09 7.26 13.79
C GLU A 3 -23.12 6.48 12.88
N VAL A 4 -22.02 7.10 12.47
CA VAL A 4 -21.00 6.46 11.64
C VAL A 4 -20.20 5.47 12.48
N SER A 5 -20.22 4.21 12.11
CA SER A 5 -19.45 3.16 12.76
C SER A 5 -18.16 2.81 12.03
N THR A 6 -18.18 2.87 10.69
CA THR A 6 -17.03 2.52 9.85
C THR A 6 -16.89 3.50 8.70
N ILE A 7 -15.66 3.95 8.45
CA ILE A 7 -15.31 4.77 7.29
C ILE A 7 -14.30 4.02 6.44
N GLY A 8 -14.65 3.71 5.20
CA GLY A 8 -13.70 3.27 4.16
C GLY A 8 -13.03 4.49 3.55
N LEU A 9 -11.70 4.52 3.55
CA LEU A 9 -10.90 5.60 2.99
C LEU A 9 -10.02 5.07 1.86
N ASP A 10 -10.32 5.47 0.64
CA ASP A 10 -9.47 5.21 -0.51
C ASP A 10 -8.39 6.30 -0.64
N LEU A 11 -7.13 5.85 -0.72
CA LEU A 11 -5.95 6.70 -0.69
C LEU A 11 -5.43 6.99 -2.11
N ALA A 12 -5.41 8.24 -2.50
CA ALA A 12 -4.81 8.68 -3.76
C ALA A 12 -3.73 9.75 -3.53
N LYS A 13 -3.13 10.28 -4.58
CA LYS A 13 -2.06 11.29 -4.44
C LYS A 13 -2.57 12.61 -3.87
N ARG A 14 -3.69 13.11 -4.36
CA ARG A 14 -4.22 14.46 -4.04
C ARG A 14 -5.60 14.45 -3.43
N VAL A 15 -6.44 13.51 -3.83
CA VAL A 15 -7.84 13.48 -3.46
C VAL A 15 -8.21 12.10 -2.98
N PHE A 16 -8.74 12.01 -1.78
CA PHE A 16 -9.18 10.80 -1.11
C PHE A 16 -10.69 10.67 -1.22
N GLN A 17 -11.19 9.45 -1.23
CA GLN A 17 -12.63 9.18 -1.14
C GLN A 17 -12.93 8.55 0.21
N ALA A 18 -13.88 9.15 0.94
CA ALA A 18 -14.36 8.64 2.21
C ALA A 18 -15.81 8.16 2.07
N HIS A 19 -16.05 6.94 2.48
CA HIS A 19 -17.38 6.31 2.50
C HIS A 19 -17.70 5.91 3.94
N GLY A 20 -18.64 6.62 4.57
CA GLY A 20 -19.09 6.33 5.93
C GLY A 20 -20.34 5.47 5.94
N ALA A 21 -20.32 4.43 6.77
CA ALA A 21 -21.46 3.53 6.99
C ALA A 21 -21.77 3.40 8.48
N ASP A 22 -23.04 3.11 8.79
CA ASP A 22 -23.50 2.77 10.14
C ASP A 22 -23.16 1.29 10.49
N ALA A 23 -23.52 0.87 11.69
CA ALA A 23 -23.29 -0.49 12.17
C ALA A 23 -24.03 -1.57 11.34
N CYS A 24 -25.06 -1.19 10.59
CA CYS A 24 -25.81 -2.07 9.68
C CYS A 24 -25.28 -2.07 8.25
N GLY A 25 -24.20 -1.33 7.99
CA GLY A 25 -23.62 -1.18 6.64
C GLY A 25 -24.37 -0.20 5.74
N ARG A 26 -25.35 0.56 6.25
CA ARG A 26 -26.07 1.56 5.46
C ARG A 26 -25.21 2.81 5.32
N VAL A 27 -25.22 3.38 4.13
CA VAL A 27 -24.42 4.58 3.79
C VAL A 27 -24.93 5.78 4.59
N VAL A 28 -24.02 6.41 5.33
CA VAL A 28 -24.27 7.67 6.05
C VAL A 28 -23.81 8.85 5.22
N PHE A 29 -22.62 8.74 4.63
CA PHE A 29 -22.11 9.77 3.72
C PHE A 29 -21.13 9.20 2.68
N ARG A 30 -20.94 9.97 1.61
CA ARG A 30 -19.84 9.83 0.65
C ARG A 30 -19.18 11.19 0.51
N LYS A 31 -17.87 11.27 0.69
CA LYS A 31 -17.17 12.55 0.68
C LYS A 31 -15.83 12.45 -0.04
N ARG A 32 -15.58 13.46 -0.87
CA ARG A 32 -14.30 13.68 -1.53
C ARG A 32 -13.48 14.65 -0.68
N LEU A 33 -12.27 14.27 -0.29
CA LEU A 33 -11.40 15.04 0.58
C LEU A 33 -10.10 15.37 -0.15
N ARG A 34 -9.67 16.62 -0.13
CA ARG A 34 -8.31 16.95 -0.51
C ARG A 34 -7.35 16.43 0.56
N ARG A 35 -6.11 16.13 0.16
CA ARG A 35 -5.09 15.55 1.04
C ARG A 35 -4.91 16.37 2.34
N GLU A 36 -4.89 17.68 2.24
CA GLU A 36 -4.75 18.59 3.37
C GLU A 36 -5.97 18.65 4.31
N GLN A 37 -7.12 18.21 3.85
CA GLN A 37 -8.37 18.20 4.62
C GLN A 37 -8.60 16.91 5.42
N VAL A 38 -7.82 15.87 5.17
CA VAL A 38 -8.07 14.53 5.72
C VAL A 38 -8.02 14.53 7.25
N LEU A 39 -6.95 15.03 7.86
CA LEU A 39 -6.81 15.02 9.31
C LEU A 39 -7.83 15.94 9.99
N THR A 40 -8.11 17.11 9.43
CA THR A 40 -9.16 18.03 9.94
C THR A 40 -10.54 17.38 9.87
N PHE A 41 -10.81 16.63 8.79
CA PHE A 41 -12.07 15.89 8.66
C PHE A 41 -12.21 14.83 9.74
N PHE A 42 -11.17 14.01 9.96
CA PHE A 42 -11.22 12.96 10.98
C PHE A 42 -11.23 13.51 12.41
N ALA A 43 -10.53 14.62 12.68
CA ALA A 43 -10.60 15.28 13.98
C ALA A 43 -12.02 15.77 14.34
N GLY A 44 -12.86 16.03 13.35
CA GLY A 44 -14.27 16.42 13.54
C GLY A 44 -15.25 15.24 13.57
N GLN A 45 -14.79 14.00 13.40
CA GLN A 45 -15.65 12.81 13.46
C GLN A 45 -15.62 12.16 14.85
N PRO A 46 -16.73 11.57 15.31
CA PRO A 46 -16.70 10.68 16.47
C PRO A 46 -15.72 9.52 16.25
N ALA A 47 -15.13 9.00 17.32
CA ALA A 47 -14.25 7.83 17.25
C ALA A 47 -14.95 6.64 16.56
N CYS A 48 -14.39 6.16 15.47
CA CYS A 48 -14.97 5.10 14.65
C CYS A 48 -13.88 4.21 14.06
N VAL A 49 -14.27 3.15 13.37
CA VAL A 49 -13.33 2.33 12.60
C VAL A 49 -13.02 3.02 11.28
N VAL A 50 -11.73 3.22 10.98
CA VAL A 50 -11.27 3.74 9.69
C VAL A 50 -10.50 2.66 8.96
N ALA A 51 -11.02 2.20 7.84
CA ALA A 51 -10.41 1.16 7.02
C ALA A 51 -9.76 1.75 5.77
N MET A 52 -8.59 1.24 5.42
CA MET A 52 -7.83 1.62 4.23
C MET A 52 -7.22 0.39 3.56
N GLU A 53 -7.06 0.45 2.25
CA GLU A 53 -6.25 -0.55 1.54
C GLU A 53 -4.77 -0.39 1.88
N ALA A 54 -4.08 -1.49 2.19
CA ALA A 54 -2.67 -1.50 2.51
C ALA A 54 -1.83 -1.16 1.27
N CYS A 55 -1.36 0.07 1.19
CA CYS A 55 -0.49 0.58 0.14
C CYS A 55 0.74 1.30 0.72
N SER A 56 1.58 1.86 -0.11
CA SER A 56 2.83 2.52 0.31
C SER A 56 2.61 3.69 1.29
N SER A 57 1.51 4.44 1.17
CA SER A 57 1.19 5.58 2.04
C SER A 57 0.27 5.23 3.21
N ALA A 58 -0.35 4.05 3.21
CA ALA A 58 -1.38 3.67 4.18
C ALA A 58 -0.87 3.67 5.63
N HIS A 59 0.37 3.25 5.87
CA HIS A 59 0.93 3.20 7.22
C HIS A 59 1.08 4.60 7.86
N TYR A 60 1.46 5.61 7.09
CA TYR A 60 1.52 6.99 7.56
C TYR A 60 0.12 7.47 7.99
N TRP A 61 -0.87 7.34 7.11
CA TRP A 61 -2.24 7.76 7.39
C TRP A 61 -2.85 6.97 8.55
N ALA A 62 -2.52 5.68 8.67
CA ALA A 62 -2.98 4.85 9.77
C ALA A 62 -2.48 5.36 11.13
N ARG A 63 -1.23 5.79 11.24
CA ARG A 63 -0.71 6.38 12.47
C ARG A 63 -1.37 7.72 12.75
N ALA A 64 -1.36 8.64 11.77
CA ALA A 64 -1.89 9.99 11.94
C ALA A 64 -3.39 10.01 12.27
N ILE A 65 -4.20 9.12 11.68
CA ILE A 65 -5.63 9.00 12.00
C ILE A 65 -5.84 8.28 13.33
N GLY A 66 -4.98 7.31 13.66
CA GLY A 66 -5.00 6.63 14.96
C GLY A 66 -4.72 7.58 16.13
N GLU A 67 -3.81 8.54 15.96
CA GLU A 67 -3.53 9.60 16.96
C GLU A 67 -4.74 10.51 17.26
N LEU A 68 -5.71 10.58 16.32
CA LEU A 68 -6.97 11.29 16.53
C LEU A 68 -8.02 10.47 17.28
N GLY A 69 -7.67 9.25 17.74
CA GLY A 69 -8.56 8.39 18.55
C GLY A 69 -9.40 7.39 17.72
N HIS A 70 -9.17 7.26 16.41
CA HIS A 70 -9.85 6.28 15.57
C HIS A 70 -9.18 4.90 15.62
N VAL A 71 -9.97 3.84 15.46
CA VAL A 71 -9.46 2.46 15.30
C VAL A 71 -9.13 2.23 13.82
N VAL A 72 -7.87 2.21 13.46
CA VAL A 72 -7.46 2.07 12.06
C VAL A 72 -7.20 0.61 11.68
N ARG A 73 -7.73 0.20 10.53
CA ARG A 73 -7.59 -1.15 9.96
C ARG A 73 -7.05 -1.09 8.53
N LEU A 74 -5.92 -1.76 8.29
CA LEU A 74 -5.36 -1.90 6.96
C LEU A 74 -5.74 -3.25 6.36
N ILE A 75 -6.32 -3.24 5.15
CA ILE A 75 -6.78 -4.44 4.45
C ILE A 75 -5.85 -4.74 3.28
N PRO A 76 -5.37 -5.97 3.11
CA PRO A 76 -4.62 -6.34 1.92
C PRO A 76 -5.43 -6.10 0.65
N PRO A 77 -4.83 -5.56 -0.45
CA PRO A 77 -5.53 -5.29 -1.71
C PRO A 77 -6.29 -6.49 -2.27
N ALA A 78 -5.73 -7.68 -2.12
CA ALA A 78 -6.35 -8.92 -2.57
C ALA A 78 -7.70 -9.20 -1.90
N TYR A 79 -7.92 -8.69 -0.68
CA TYR A 79 -9.16 -8.90 0.08
C TYR A 79 -10.18 -7.78 -0.12
N VAL A 80 -9.79 -6.63 -0.64
CA VAL A 80 -10.71 -5.56 -1.05
C VAL A 80 -11.29 -5.84 -2.43
N LYS A 81 -10.47 -6.37 -3.34
CA LYS A 81 -10.82 -6.60 -4.75
C LYS A 81 -12.15 -7.33 -4.99
N PRO A 82 -12.55 -8.37 -4.23
CA PRO A 82 -13.85 -9.05 -4.42
C PRO A 82 -15.07 -8.17 -4.16
N PHE A 83 -14.93 -7.09 -3.40
CA PHE A 83 -16.02 -6.16 -3.04
C PHE A 83 -16.17 -5.00 -4.02
N VAL A 84 -15.21 -4.83 -4.94
CA VAL A 84 -15.27 -3.79 -5.97
C VAL A 84 -16.35 -4.15 -7.00
N LYS A 85 -17.41 -3.32 -7.07
CA LYS A 85 -18.50 -3.49 -8.02
C LYS A 85 -18.04 -3.19 -9.44
N ARG A 86 -18.72 -3.77 -10.44
CA ARG A 86 -18.48 -3.49 -11.86
C ARG A 86 -18.66 -1.98 -12.13
N GLN A 87 -17.85 -1.40 -13.01
CA GLN A 87 -17.70 0.03 -13.30
C GLN A 87 -16.83 0.74 -12.23
N LYS A 88 -15.52 0.60 -12.45
CA LYS A 88 -14.49 1.16 -11.58
C LYS A 88 -14.56 2.69 -11.58
N ASN A 89 -14.90 3.25 -10.43
CA ASN A 89 -14.69 4.66 -10.13
C ASN A 89 -14.19 4.79 -8.68
N ASP A 90 -13.48 5.86 -8.37
CA ASP A 90 -12.84 6.09 -7.08
C ASP A 90 -13.83 6.01 -5.89
N THR A 91 -15.11 6.27 -6.12
CA THR A 91 -16.16 6.22 -5.08
C THR A 91 -16.53 4.77 -4.72
N THR A 92 -16.48 3.85 -5.69
CA THR A 92 -16.75 2.42 -5.45
C THR A 92 -15.61 1.73 -4.70
N ASP A 93 -14.38 2.23 -4.82
CA ASP A 93 -13.23 1.66 -4.12
C ASP A 93 -13.32 1.95 -2.61
N ALA A 94 -13.68 3.17 -2.19
CA ALA A 94 -13.94 3.50 -0.78
C ALA A 94 -15.13 2.72 -0.18
N GLU A 95 -16.19 2.47 -0.96
CA GLU A 95 -17.32 1.63 -0.57
C GLU A 95 -16.87 0.18 -0.36
N ALA A 96 -16.08 -0.39 -1.29
CA ALA A 96 -15.55 -1.74 -1.19
C ALA A 96 -14.65 -1.93 0.04
N ILE A 97 -13.81 -0.94 0.35
CA ILE A 97 -12.98 -0.93 1.57
C ILE A 97 -13.86 -0.95 2.82
N CYS A 98 -14.90 -0.11 2.86
CA CYS A 98 -15.83 -0.03 3.98
C CYS A 98 -16.57 -1.35 4.19
N GLU A 99 -17.09 -1.97 3.12
CA GLU A 99 -17.77 -3.25 3.16
C GLU A 99 -16.84 -4.39 3.60
N ALA A 100 -15.63 -4.44 3.05
CA ALA A 100 -14.62 -5.42 3.44
C ALA A 100 -14.27 -5.34 4.93
N ALA A 101 -14.15 -4.12 5.47
CA ALA A 101 -13.79 -3.89 6.88
C ALA A 101 -14.81 -4.41 7.89
N GLN A 102 -16.08 -4.53 7.48
CA GLN A 102 -17.18 -5.00 8.33
C GLN A 102 -17.31 -6.53 8.36
N ARG A 103 -16.55 -7.26 7.55
CA ARG A 103 -16.61 -8.72 7.51
C ARG A 103 -15.92 -9.34 8.73
N PRO A 104 -16.59 -10.26 9.46
CA PRO A 104 -16.07 -10.85 10.69
C PRO A 104 -14.78 -11.67 10.49
N THR A 105 -14.58 -12.23 9.30
CA THR A 105 -13.41 -13.06 8.96
C THR A 105 -12.28 -12.26 8.30
N MET A 106 -12.39 -10.92 8.20
CA MET A 106 -11.38 -10.10 7.55
C MET A 106 -10.05 -10.13 8.32
N ARG A 107 -8.96 -10.32 7.58
CA ARG A 107 -7.60 -10.24 8.12
C ARG A 107 -6.99 -8.88 7.82
N PHE A 108 -6.44 -8.26 8.84
CA PHE A 108 -5.86 -6.93 8.76
C PHE A 108 -4.34 -6.98 8.80
N VAL A 109 -3.70 -6.03 8.12
CA VAL A 109 -2.26 -5.81 8.17
C VAL A 109 -1.92 -4.93 9.38
N SER A 110 -0.92 -5.32 10.16
CA SER A 110 -0.44 -4.50 11.26
C SER A 110 0.12 -3.17 10.77
N VAL A 111 -0.22 -2.09 11.44
CA VAL A 111 0.34 -0.76 11.15
C VAL A 111 1.82 -0.75 11.54
N LYS A 112 2.68 -0.42 10.59
CA LYS A 112 4.12 -0.33 10.84
C LYS A 112 4.46 0.95 11.59
N SER A 113 5.37 0.84 12.57
CA SER A 113 6.02 2.00 13.16
C SER A 113 6.86 2.75 12.12
N GLU A 114 7.21 3.99 12.39
CA GLU A 114 8.11 4.78 11.51
C GLU A 114 9.44 4.07 11.29
N THR A 115 10.04 3.55 12.36
CA THR A 115 11.29 2.79 12.29
C THR A 115 11.16 1.54 11.41
N ALA A 116 10.09 0.76 11.56
CA ALA A 116 9.85 -0.41 10.73
C ALA A 116 9.60 -0.04 9.28
N GLN A 117 8.95 1.10 9.01
CA GLN A 117 8.72 1.61 7.67
C GLN A 117 10.03 2.10 7.03
N ALA A 118 10.89 2.80 7.77
CA ALA A 118 12.22 3.24 7.32
C ALA A 118 13.12 2.04 6.98
N ASN A 119 13.19 1.04 7.85
CA ASN A 119 13.94 -0.19 7.59
C ASN A 119 13.44 -0.91 6.33
N ALA A 120 12.13 -0.97 6.11
CA ALA A 120 11.57 -1.57 4.89
C ALA A 120 11.98 -0.84 3.60
N VAL A 121 12.28 0.46 3.65
CA VAL A 121 12.81 1.23 2.51
C VAL A 121 14.21 0.74 2.14
N VAL A 122 15.08 0.52 3.14
CA VAL A 122 16.44 0.02 2.92
C VAL A 122 16.42 -1.34 2.20
N PHE A 123 15.59 -2.28 2.66
CA PHE A 123 15.45 -3.58 2.02
C PHE A 123 14.92 -3.48 0.58
N ARG A 124 13.94 -2.60 0.33
CA ARG A 124 13.42 -2.37 -1.03
C ARG A 124 14.46 -1.76 -1.95
N ALA A 125 15.25 -0.81 -1.45
CA ALA A 125 16.37 -0.22 -2.21
C ALA A 125 17.41 -1.27 -2.57
N ARG A 126 17.81 -2.12 -1.59
CA ARG A 126 18.71 -3.24 -1.85
C ARG A 126 18.18 -4.17 -2.92
N ASP A 127 16.93 -4.59 -2.81
CA ASP A 127 16.30 -5.50 -3.79
C ASP A 127 16.22 -4.88 -5.18
N LEU A 128 15.99 -3.58 -5.28
CA LEU A 128 16.01 -2.84 -6.54
C LEU A 128 17.41 -2.87 -7.15
N LEU A 129 18.45 -2.53 -6.38
CA LEU A 129 19.84 -2.50 -6.84
C LEU A 129 20.33 -3.89 -7.29
N VAL A 130 19.98 -4.94 -6.54
CA VAL A 130 20.30 -6.33 -6.92
C VAL A 130 19.67 -6.72 -8.24
N ARG A 131 18.38 -6.36 -8.44
CA ARG A 131 17.68 -6.62 -9.72
C ARG A 131 18.31 -5.84 -10.87
N GLN A 132 18.62 -4.56 -10.68
CA GLN A 132 19.24 -3.72 -11.70
C GLN A 132 20.62 -4.25 -12.08
N ARG A 133 21.45 -4.65 -11.10
CA ARG A 133 22.74 -5.31 -11.36
C ARG A 133 22.56 -6.56 -12.23
N THR A 134 21.63 -7.43 -11.87
CA THR A 134 21.38 -8.66 -12.64
C THR A 134 20.92 -8.35 -14.06
N GLN A 135 20.02 -7.37 -14.23
CA GLN A 135 19.54 -6.93 -15.54
C GLN A 135 20.69 -6.39 -16.41
N ALA A 136 21.56 -5.54 -15.84
CA ALA A 136 22.70 -4.98 -16.54
C ALA A 136 23.69 -6.07 -16.98
N ILE A 137 24.00 -7.03 -16.11
CA ILE A 137 24.88 -8.17 -16.44
C ILE A 137 24.25 -9.02 -17.55
N ASN A 138 22.96 -9.30 -17.51
CA ASN A 138 22.29 -10.10 -18.53
C ASN A 138 22.21 -9.36 -19.89
N ALA A 139 21.99 -8.04 -19.87
CA ALA A 139 22.03 -7.24 -21.10
C ALA A 139 23.41 -7.26 -21.74
N LEU A 140 24.48 -7.05 -20.94
CA LEU A 140 25.86 -7.15 -21.43
C LEU A 140 26.16 -8.54 -22.03
N ARG A 141 25.76 -9.60 -21.34
CA ARG A 141 25.94 -10.97 -21.84
C ARG A 141 25.23 -11.19 -23.18
N GLY A 142 23.99 -10.65 -23.32
CA GLY A 142 23.26 -10.72 -24.57
C GLY A 142 24.02 -10.03 -25.71
N HIS A 143 24.42 -8.78 -25.54
CA HIS A 143 25.16 -8.03 -26.56
C HIS A 143 26.52 -8.64 -26.91
N LEU A 144 27.26 -9.14 -25.93
CA LEU A 144 28.51 -9.84 -26.19
C LEU A 144 28.28 -11.16 -26.95
N GLY A 145 27.20 -11.90 -26.61
CA GLY A 145 26.82 -13.11 -27.31
C GLY A 145 26.47 -12.86 -28.79
N GLU A 146 25.81 -11.76 -29.11
CA GLU A 146 25.54 -11.33 -30.50
C GLU A 146 26.83 -11.06 -31.28
N SER A 147 27.89 -10.66 -30.59
CA SER A 147 29.23 -10.42 -31.15
C SER A 147 30.14 -11.65 -31.13
N GLY A 148 29.63 -12.82 -30.73
CA GLY A 148 30.39 -14.06 -30.64
C GLY A 148 31.25 -14.22 -29.37
N TRP A 149 31.09 -13.30 -28.40
CA TRP A 149 31.83 -13.37 -27.15
C TRP A 149 31.02 -14.07 -26.07
N LEU A 150 31.62 -15.05 -25.35
CA LEU A 150 31.02 -15.72 -24.22
C LEU A 150 31.55 -15.10 -22.91
N TRP A 151 30.62 -14.50 -22.15
CA TRP A 151 30.92 -13.98 -20.81
C TRP A 151 30.76 -15.10 -19.75
N PRO A 152 31.70 -15.30 -18.81
CA PRO A 152 31.58 -16.30 -17.76
C PRO A 152 30.32 -16.09 -16.91
N LYS A 153 29.72 -17.18 -16.43
CA LYS A 153 28.53 -17.12 -15.58
C LYS A 153 28.76 -16.41 -14.24
N ASP A 154 29.98 -16.49 -13.69
CA ASP A 154 30.38 -15.85 -12.43
C ASP A 154 31.53 -14.88 -12.63
N PRO A 155 31.29 -13.55 -12.50
CA PRO A 155 32.37 -12.57 -12.62
C PRO A 155 33.31 -12.50 -11.40
N VAL A 156 33.11 -13.30 -10.36
CA VAL A 156 33.81 -13.16 -9.06
C VAL A 156 35.00 -14.12 -8.90
N THR A 157 35.26 -15.04 -9.81
CA THR A 157 36.33 -16.02 -9.66
C THR A 157 37.55 -15.87 -10.59
N SER A 158 37.74 -14.73 -11.21
CA SER A 158 39.07 -14.43 -11.82
C SER A 158 40.05 -13.85 -10.77
N ARG A 159 40.29 -14.55 -9.68
CA ARG A 159 41.54 -14.35 -8.94
C ARG A 159 42.64 -14.97 -9.79
N SER A 160 43.46 -14.08 -10.33
CA SER A 160 44.79 -14.32 -10.87
C SER A 160 45.46 -15.62 -10.40
N SER A 161 45.56 -16.61 -11.25
CA SER A 161 46.70 -17.50 -11.25
C SER A 161 47.85 -16.72 -11.94
N SER A 162 48.72 -16.10 -11.17
CA SER A 162 50.01 -15.64 -11.65
C SER A 162 50.79 -16.85 -12.10
N PRO A 163 51.37 -16.87 -13.31
CA PRO A 163 52.32 -17.92 -13.67
C PRO A 163 53.64 -17.69 -12.89
N THR A 164 54.12 -18.74 -12.29
CA THR A 164 55.49 -18.90 -11.80
C THR A 164 56.47 -18.89 -12.96
#